data_a23cebce378f121acdbf971256f0c360
#
_entry.id   a23cebce378f121acdbf971256f0c360
#
_cell.length_a   1.000
_cell.length_b   1.000
_cell.length_c   1.000
_cell.angle_alpha   90.00
_cell.angle_beta   90.00
_cell.angle_gamma   90.00
#
_symmetry.space_group_name_H-M   'P 1'
#
loop_
_entity.id
_entity.type
_entity.pdbx_description
1 polymer ?
#
loop_
_entity_poly.entity_id
_entity_poly.type
_entity_poly.pdbx_seq_one_letter_code
_entity_poly.pdbx_strand_id
1 'polypeptide(L)'
;MAPVHITAEVRGRRRDLCWTAKISPSSEAAFRLGKELRLWEKEVFVYKELLPAIELRSNKLHLAAPAHADLVYADIKEEDHKALLLTDLGLAGFEPGNSGCGTDPVTIELLVSSLAKLHAHGYDFMLGSPDKSREILQDSVPLAGRRLATEEGLQEVISSLSPPTTDYSSRLRSLFSTSAYFSLSRTVFGPRADKFCAPCHGSPWLENCLVWRDGAGVREAVYVNYQHARFCQPATDLCILLYTSTSKQFRKEHVSKLLRGYHRLHSFISSQFG
;
A
#
# COMPACT_ATOMS: atom_id res chain seq x y z
N MET A 1 9.89 7.99 -8.50
CA MET A 1 10.94 6.95 -8.48
C MET A 1 11.68 6.99 -9.80
N ALA A 2 12.99 6.79 -9.78
CA ALA A 2 13.81 6.81 -10.98
C ALA A 2 14.73 5.57 -11.03
N PRO A 3 14.92 4.95 -12.20
CA PRO A 3 15.87 3.86 -12.35
C PRO A 3 17.30 4.37 -12.19
N VAL A 4 18.13 3.61 -11.50
CA VAL A 4 19.56 3.89 -11.30
C VAL A 4 20.36 2.69 -11.79
N HIS A 5 21.17 2.91 -12.83
CA HIS A 5 22.05 1.90 -13.37
C HIS A 5 23.48 2.17 -12.90
N ILE A 6 24.08 1.19 -12.26
CA ILE A 6 25.48 1.25 -11.79
C ILE A 6 26.24 0.08 -12.38
N THR A 7 27.35 0.37 -13.05
CA THR A 7 28.33 -0.66 -13.42
C THR A 7 29.41 -0.68 -12.34
N ALA A 8 29.59 -1.79 -11.69
CA ALA A 8 30.62 -1.99 -10.67
C ALA A 8 31.52 -3.17 -10.99
N GLU A 9 32.78 -3.07 -10.64
CA GLU A 9 33.71 -4.20 -10.67
C GLU A 9 33.75 -4.84 -9.27
N VAL A 10 33.29 -6.08 -9.17
CA VAL A 10 33.28 -6.84 -7.92
C VAL A 10 34.14 -8.08 -8.09
N ARG A 11 35.23 -8.17 -7.32
CA ARG A 11 36.20 -9.27 -7.37
C ARG A 11 36.70 -9.54 -8.81
N GLY A 12 37.07 -8.48 -9.54
CA GLY A 12 37.60 -8.57 -10.90
C GLY A 12 36.55 -8.93 -11.98
N ARG A 13 35.26 -8.89 -11.64
CA ARG A 13 34.16 -9.12 -12.59
C ARG A 13 33.27 -7.89 -12.68
N ARG A 14 33.05 -7.43 -13.90
CA ARG A 14 32.07 -6.37 -14.16
C ARG A 14 30.67 -6.88 -13.86
N ARG A 15 29.92 -6.12 -13.07
CA ARG A 15 28.51 -6.34 -12.78
C ARG A 15 27.73 -5.08 -13.06
N ASP A 16 26.66 -5.23 -13.81
CA ASP A 16 25.68 -4.16 -14.00
C ASP A 16 24.57 -4.37 -12.96
N LEU A 17 24.39 -3.35 -12.12
CA LEU A 17 23.41 -3.32 -11.03
C LEU A 17 22.34 -2.30 -11.40
N CYS A 18 21.11 -2.68 -11.30
CA CYS A 18 19.99 -1.80 -11.57
C CYS A 18 19.08 -1.74 -10.36
N TRP A 19 18.84 -0.52 -9.91
CA TRP A 19 17.99 -0.25 -8.75
C TRP A 19 16.95 0.82 -9.08
N THR A 20 15.88 0.83 -8.33
CA THR A 20 14.92 1.92 -8.33
C THR A 20 15.21 2.83 -7.17
N ALA A 21 15.52 4.10 -7.45
CA ALA A 21 15.75 5.12 -6.44
C ALA A 21 14.46 5.91 -6.16
N LYS A 22 14.17 6.11 -4.88
CA LYS A 22 13.19 7.06 -4.39
C LYS A 22 13.93 8.12 -3.59
N ILE A 23 13.77 9.38 -3.97
CA ILE A 23 14.46 10.52 -3.37
C ILE A 23 13.39 11.46 -2.80
N SER A 24 13.73 12.17 -1.73
CA SER A 24 12.86 13.18 -1.13
C SER A 24 12.46 14.25 -2.15
N PRO A 25 11.18 14.73 -2.10
CA PRO A 25 10.73 15.78 -3.01
C PRO A 25 11.49 17.08 -2.76
N SER A 26 11.73 17.85 -3.83
CA SER A 26 12.34 19.18 -3.75
C SER A 26 11.41 20.25 -3.18
N SER A 27 10.09 20.01 -3.18
CA SER A 27 9.11 20.91 -2.58
C SER A 27 9.16 20.82 -1.06
N GLU A 28 9.44 21.95 -0.40
CA GLU A 28 9.47 22.03 1.07
C GLU A 28 8.15 21.58 1.71
N ALA A 29 7.02 21.96 1.12
CA ALA A 29 5.70 21.58 1.62
C ALA A 29 5.49 20.05 1.56
N ALA A 30 5.86 19.40 0.44
CA ALA A 30 5.76 17.96 0.29
C ALA A 30 6.76 17.23 1.20
N PHE A 31 7.95 17.76 1.38
CA PHE A 31 8.95 17.22 2.29
C PHE A 31 8.48 17.28 3.74
N ARG A 32 7.97 18.44 4.18
CA ARG A 32 7.39 18.64 5.52
C ARG A 32 6.23 17.69 5.78
N LEU A 33 5.30 17.58 4.84
CA LEU A 33 4.19 16.63 4.93
C LEU A 33 4.69 15.18 5.04
N GLY A 34 5.70 14.81 4.25
CA GLY A 34 6.32 13.48 4.33
C GLY A 34 6.95 13.18 5.70
N LYS A 35 7.57 14.19 6.33
CA LYS A 35 8.14 14.10 7.68
C LYS A 35 7.03 13.95 8.73
N GLU A 36 6.00 14.79 8.67
CA GLU A 36 4.85 14.72 9.56
C GLU A 36 4.13 13.36 9.49
N LEU A 37 3.97 12.82 8.30
CA LEU A 37 3.31 11.53 8.05
C LEU A 37 4.23 10.32 8.28
N ARG A 38 5.50 10.55 8.57
CA ARG A 38 6.55 9.51 8.73
C ARG A 38 6.61 8.57 7.52
N LEU A 39 6.45 9.13 6.30
CA LEU A 39 6.30 8.31 5.08
C LEU A 39 7.54 7.44 4.81
N TRP A 40 8.73 7.98 5.07
CA TRP A 40 10.01 7.30 4.85
C TRP A 40 10.24 6.19 5.87
N GLU A 41 9.99 6.49 7.13
CA GLU A 41 10.15 5.55 8.24
C GLU A 41 9.22 4.34 8.07
N LYS A 42 7.98 4.58 7.64
CA LYS A 42 7.00 3.53 7.35
C LYS A 42 7.45 2.66 6.19
N GLU A 43 7.89 3.26 5.10
CA GLU A 43 8.33 2.54 3.91
C GLU A 43 9.59 1.72 4.18
N VAL A 44 10.59 2.30 4.87
CA VAL A 44 11.80 1.57 5.30
C VAL A 44 11.44 0.40 6.21
N PHE A 45 10.57 0.60 7.19
CA PHE A 45 10.13 -0.47 8.09
C PHE A 45 9.49 -1.62 7.32
N VAL A 46 8.63 -1.33 6.36
CA VAL A 46 7.95 -2.37 5.59
C VAL A 46 8.95 -3.18 4.76
N TYR A 47 9.83 -2.54 4.01
CA TYR A 47 10.81 -3.25 3.18
C TYR A 47 11.92 -3.94 3.99
N LYS A 48 12.31 -3.39 5.13
CA LYS A 48 13.43 -3.91 5.92
C LYS A 48 13.02 -4.99 6.92
N GLU A 49 11.84 -4.86 7.52
CA GLU A 49 11.44 -5.71 8.64
C GLU A 49 10.18 -6.52 8.32
N LEU A 50 9.11 -5.89 7.83
CA LEU A 50 7.81 -6.55 7.68
C LEU A 50 7.77 -7.55 6.52
N LEU A 51 8.14 -7.13 5.30
CA LEU A 51 8.08 -8.02 4.12
C LEU A 51 9.04 -9.21 4.23
N PRO A 52 10.30 -9.08 4.67
CA PRO A 52 11.17 -10.22 4.92
C PRO A 52 10.62 -11.19 5.98
N ALA A 53 9.97 -10.66 7.02
CA ALA A 53 9.33 -11.50 8.02
C ALA A 53 8.11 -12.26 7.47
N ILE A 54 7.33 -11.63 6.59
CA ILE A 54 6.21 -12.27 5.89
C ILE A 54 6.73 -13.38 4.96
N GLU A 55 7.79 -13.10 4.21
CA GLU A 55 8.42 -14.08 3.35
C GLU A 55 8.88 -15.31 4.12
N LEU A 56 9.63 -15.11 5.20
CA LEU A 56 10.10 -16.20 6.07
C LEU A 56 8.94 -17.05 6.62
N ARG A 57 7.85 -16.41 7.04
CA ARG A 57 6.66 -17.09 7.56
C ARG A 57 5.91 -17.84 6.47
N SER A 58 5.73 -17.24 5.31
CA SER A 58 5.11 -17.88 4.16
C SER A 58 5.87 -19.14 3.76
N ASN A 59 7.19 -19.06 3.68
CA ASN A 59 8.05 -20.20 3.34
C ASN A 59 7.92 -21.34 4.35
N LYS A 60 7.81 -21.05 5.65
CA LYS A 60 7.57 -22.08 6.68
C LYS A 60 6.23 -22.81 6.51
N LEU A 61 5.25 -22.14 5.94
CA LEU A 61 3.91 -22.71 5.65
C LEU A 61 3.82 -23.32 4.24
N HIS A 62 4.91 -23.36 3.49
CA HIS A 62 4.93 -23.75 2.08
C HIS A 62 3.96 -22.95 1.21
N LEU A 63 3.72 -21.69 1.58
CA LEU A 63 2.97 -20.74 0.79
C LEU A 63 3.92 -19.90 -0.05
N ALA A 64 3.50 -19.58 -1.28
CA ALA A 64 4.20 -18.57 -2.04
C ALA A 64 4.11 -17.22 -1.28
N ALA A 65 5.26 -16.66 -0.91
CA ALA A 65 5.32 -15.31 -0.35
C ALA A 65 4.81 -14.28 -1.39
N PRO A 66 4.25 -13.15 -0.96
CA PRO A 66 4.05 -12.03 -1.89
C PRO A 66 5.42 -11.60 -2.41
N ALA A 67 5.59 -11.48 -3.72
CA ALA A 67 6.80 -10.89 -4.27
C ALA A 67 6.93 -9.45 -3.78
N HIS A 68 8.14 -8.99 -3.60
CA HIS A 68 8.46 -7.62 -3.23
C HIS A 68 9.85 -7.23 -3.72
N ALA A 69 10.11 -5.92 -3.82
CA ALA A 69 11.45 -5.43 -4.03
C ALA A 69 12.26 -5.54 -2.74
N ASP A 70 13.55 -5.86 -2.86
CA ASP A 70 14.47 -5.85 -1.72
C ASP A 70 14.94 -4.43 -1.43
N LEU A 71 15.09 -4.11 -0.16
CA LEU A 71 15.74 -2.86 0.27
C LEU A 71 17.26 -3.02 0.17
N VAL A 72 17.86 -2.30 -0.78
CA VAL A 72 19.31 -2.28 -1.00
C VAL A 72 19.98 -1.28 -0.08
N TYR A 73 19.42 -0.08 0.04
CA TYR A 73 19.94 1.02 0.85
C TYR A 73 18.83 1.95 1.30
N ALA A 74 18.98 2.51 2.49
CA ALA A 74 18.12 3.57 3.00
C ALA A 74 18.93 4.59 3.79
N ASP A 75 18.81 5.85 3.42
CA ASP A 75 19.23 6.99 4.20
C ASP A 75 18.04 7.89 4.49
N ILE A 76 17.59 7.87 5.74
CA ILE A 76 16.44 8.64 6.21
C ILE A 76 16.77 9.47 7.47
N LYS A 77 18.05 9.49 7.86
CA LYS A 77 18.51 10.16 9.09
C LYS A 77 18.72 11.65 8.86
N GLU A 78 19.15 12.03 7.67
CA GLU A 78 19.37 13.43 7.34
C GLU A 78 18.06 14.20 7.28
N GLU A 79 18.09 15.43 7.78
CA GLU A 79 16.87 16.26 7.86
C GLU A 79 16.45 16.79 6.48
N ASP A 80 17.40 16.99 5.56
CA ASP A 80 17.16 17.65 4.28
C ASP A 80 17.06 16.70 3.09
N HIS A 81 17.64 15.50 3.20
CA HIS A 81 17.69 14.54 2.10
C HIS A 81 17.38 13.13 2.60
N LYS A 82 16.44 12.49 1.93
CA LYS A 82 16.11 11.09 2.20
C LYS A 82 16.16 10.31 0.90
N ALA A 83 16.69 9.09 0.98
CA ALA A 83 16.81 8.20 -0.17
C ALA A 83 16.53 6.75 0.20
N LEU A 84 15.91 6.05 -0.73
CA LEU A 84 15.68 4.60 -0.71
C LEU A 84 16.17 4.03 -2.04
N LEU A 85 16.94 2.96 -1.99
CA LEU A 85 17.30 2.14 -3.16
C LEU A 85 16.65 0.76 -2.99
N LEU A 86 15.87 0.38 -3.96
CA LEU A 86 15.19 -0.91 -4.04
C LEU A 86 15.68 -1.68 -5.25
N THR A 87 15.62 -3.01 -5.23
CA THR A 87 15.83 -3.82 -6.43
C THR A 87 14.82 -3.42 -7.51
N ASP A 88 15.28 -3.37 -8.76
CA ASP A 88 14.41 -2.97 -9.88
C ASP A 88 13.62 -4.19 -10.38
N LEU A 89 12.33 -4.21 -10.06
CA LEU A 89 11.40 -5.24 -10.50
C LEU A 89 11.14 -5.18 -12.03
N GLY A 90 11.35 -4.02 -12.66
CA GLY A 90 11.25 -3.88 -14.12
C GLY A 90 12.23 -4.80 -14.86
N LEU A 91 13.43 -5.02 -14.30
CA LEU A 91 14.40 -5.97 -14.86
C LEU A 91 13.95 -7.43 -14.72
N ALA A 92 13.14 -7.73 -13.71
CA ALA A 92 12.52 -9.03 -13.56
C ALA A 92 11.29 -9.20 -14.47
N GLY A 93 11.00 -8.20 -15.32
CA GLY A 93 9.89 -8.20 -16.26
C GLY A 93 8.55 -7.72 -15.71
N PHE A 94 8.55 -7.11 -14.52
CA PHE A 94 7.35 -6.48 -14.00
C PHE A 94 7.08 -5.14 -14.67
N GLU A 95 5.83 -4.85 -14.96
CA GLU A 95 5.33 -3.62 -15.57
C GLU A 95 4.24 -2.97 -14.69
N PRO A 96 3.95 -1.66 -14.85
CA PRO A 96 2.89 -1.01 -14.09
C PRO A 96 1.53 -1.72 -14.21
N GLY A 97 0.83 -1.90 -13.10
CA GLY A 97 -0.45 -2.62 -13.04
C GLY A 97 -1.58 -1.98 -13.85
N ASN A 98 -1.47 -0.69 -14.16
CA ASN A 98 -2.40 0.08 -14.99
C ASN A 98 -2.01 0.13 -16.49
N SER A 99 -1.02 -0.63 -16.93
CA SER A 99 -0.50 -0.62 -18.32
C SER A 99 -1.42 -1.25 -19.36
N GLY A 100 -2.64 -1.66 -19.01
CA GLY A 100 -3.59 -2.30 -19.93
C GLY A 100 -4.99 -1.68 -19.93
N CYS A 101 -5.77 -2.00 -20.98
CA CYS A 101 -7.17 -1.56 -21.11
C CYS A 101 -8.08 -2.31 -20.12
N GLY A 102 -8.46 -1.66 -19.04
CA GLY A 102 -9.41 -2.17 -18.07
C GLY A 102 -8.76 -3.04 -16.97
N THR A 103 -9.52 -3.28 -15.91
CA THR A 103 -9.06 -4.08 -14.78
C THR A 103 -9.26 -5.56 -15.08
N ASP A 104 -8.18 -6.29 -15.24
CA ASP A 104 -8.19 -7.74 -15.38
C ASP A 104 -8.60 -8.41 -14.05
N PRO A 105 -9.64 -9.30 -14.05
CA PRO A 105 -10.06 -10.01 -12.85
C PRO A 105 -8.94 -10.81 -12.17
N VAL A 106 -8.02 -11.39 -12.93
CA VAL A 106 -6.88 -12.16 -12.42
C VAL A 106 -5.94 -11.25 -11.64
N THR A 107 -5.64 -10.07 -12.17
CA THR A 107 -4.82 -9.06 -11.49
C THR A 107 -5.41 -8.70 -10.12
N ILE A 108 -6.71 -8.40 -10.06
CA ILE A 108 -7.37 -8.06 -8.79
C ILE A 108 -7.39 -9.26 -7.82
N GLU A 109 -7.59 -10.48 -8.31
CA GLU A 109 -7.56 -11.69 -7.49
C GLU A 109 -6.16 -11.90 -6.85
N LEU A 110 -5.09 -11.70 -7.61
CA LEU A 110 -3.71 -11.76 -7.12
C LEU A 110 -3.42 -10.66 -6.10
N LEU A 111 -3.85 -9.42 -6.36
CA LEU A 111 -3.68 -8.30 -5.43
C LEU A 111 -4.46 -8.50 -4.12
N VAL A 112 -5.69 -9.01 -4.18
CA VAL A 112 -6.49 -9.37 -3.00
C VAL A 112 -5.81 -10.49 -2.20
N SER A 113 -5.21 -11.47 -2.88
CA SER A 113 -4.44 -12.54 -2.24
C SER A 113 -3.18 -12.02 -1.55
N SER A 114 -2.48 -11.07 -2.17
CA SER A 114 -1.31 -10.41 -1.56
C SER A 114 -1.71 -9.61 -0.31
N LEU A 115 -2.85 -8.90 -0.33
CA LEU A 115 -3.38 -8.24 0.87
C LEU A 115 -3.74 -9.24 1.97
N ALA A 116 -4.35 -10.38 1.64
CA ALA A 116 -4.66 -11.40 2.64
C ALA A 116 -3.40 -11.91 3.36
N LYS A 117 -2.31 -12.13 2.61
CA LYS A 117 -1.01 -12.53 3.16
C LYS A 117 -0.39 -11.41 4.01
N LEU A 118 -0.38 -10.16 3.50
CA LEU A 118 0.13 -9.01 4.24
C LEU A 118 -0.58 -8.85 5.59
N HIS A 119 -1.90 -8.93 5.59
CA HIS A 119 -2.71 -8.72 6.79
C HIS A 119 -2.55 -9.87 7.80
N ALA A 120 -2.60 -11.12 7.36
CA ALA A 120 -2.52 -12.28 8.25
C ALA A 120 -1.13 -12.45 8.85
N HIS A 121 -0.08 -12.54 8.02
CA HIS A 121 1.29 -12.66 8.51
C HIS A 121 1.78 -11.39 9.22
N GLY A 122 1.34 -10.21 8.73
CA GLY A 122 1.67 -8.94 9.36
C GLY A 122 1.06 -8.85 10.77
N TYR A 123 -0.15 -9.34 10.99
CA TYR A 123 -0.74 -9.42 12.31
C TYR A 123 0.08 -10.30 13.26
N ASP A 124 0.49 -11.50 12.82
CA ASP A 124 1.36 -12.38 13.61
C ASP A 124 2.70 -11.73 13.92
N PHE A 125 3.32 -11.06 12.95
CA PHE A 125 4.54 -10.29 13.18
C PHE A 125 4.36 -9.23 14.27
N MET A 126 3.22 -8.53 14.27
CA MET A 126 2.91 -7.48 15.26
C MET A 126 2.67 -8.05 16.67
N LEU A 127 2.21 -9.28 16.80
CA LEU A 127 2.09 -9.95 18.10
C LEU A 127 3.46 -10.21 18.74
N GLY A 128 4.46 -10.52 17.94
CA GLY A 128 5.84 -10.77 18.40
C GLY A 128 6.68 -9.51 18.65
N SER A 129 6.28 -8.35 18.12
CA SER A 129 7.06 -7.10 18.21
C SER A 129 6.13 -5.88 18.31
N PRO A 130 5.27 -5.80 19.35
CA PRO A 130 4.12 -4.90 19.32
C PRO A 130 4.48 -3.41 19.40
N ASP A 131 5.42 -3.02 20.26
CA ASP A 131 5.58 -1.60 20.62
C ASP A 131 6.23 -0.78 19.50
N LYS A 132 7.42 -1.14 19.06
CA LYS A 132 8.15 -0.41 18.00
C LYS A 132 7.38 -0.42 16.68
N SER A 133 6.83 -1.56 16.31
CA SER A 133 6.12 -1.71 15.04
C SER A 133 4.81 -0.92 15.03
N ARG A 134 4.07 -0.91 16.15
CA ARG A 134 2.87 -0.09 16.30
C ARG A 134 3.20 1.39 16.27
N GLU A 135 4.26 1.82 16.95
CA GLU A 135 4.70 3.21 16.94
C GLU A 135 4.99 3.72 15.52
N ILE A 136 5.67 2.91 14.69
CA ILE A 136 5.99 3.28 13.31
C ILE A 136 4.73 3.34 12.44
N LEU A 137 3.86 2.34 12.54
CA LEU A 137 2.66 2.23 11.72
C LEU A 137 1.46 3.01 12.27
N GLN A 138 1.56 3.56 13.47
CA GLN A 138 0.51 4.39 14.03
C GLN A 138 0.48 5.74 13.31
N ASP A 139 -0.69 6.13 12.84
CA ASP A 139 -0.89 7.47 12.31
C ASP A 139 -0.88 8.48 13.46
N SER A 140 0.26 9.10 13.67
CA SER A 140 0.44 10.19 14.64
C SER A 140 0.01 11.55 14.08
N VAL A 141 -0.57 11.58 12.89
CA VAL A 141 -0.82 12.82 12.17
C VAL A 141 -2.00 13.56 12.74
N PRO A 142 -1.81 14.84 13.02
CA PRO A 142 -2.91 15.78 13.02
C PRO A 142 -3.59 15.69 11.66
N LEU A 143 -4.84 15.25 11.65
CA LEU A 143 -5.66 15.06 10.45
C LEU A 143 -5.83 16.35 9.62
N ALA A 144 -5.27 17.46 10.08
CA ALA A 144 -5.37 18.78 9.47
C ALA A 144 -4.77 18.85 8.04
N GLY A 145 -3.57 18.33 7.81
CA GLY A 145 -2.94 18.37 6.48
C GLY A 145 -3.67 17.46 5.49
N ARG A 146 -4.07 16.27 5.92
CA ARG A 146 -4.92 15.38 5.10
C ARG A 146 -6.29 15.97 4.84
N ARG A 147 -6.84 16.74 5.79
CA ARG A 147 -8.12 17.41 5.65
C ARG A 147 -8.08 18.45 4.53
N LEU A 148 -7.07 19.31 4.46
CA LEU A 148 -6.94 20.32 3.41
C LEU A 148 -6.92 19.66 2.02
N ALA A 149 -6.07 18.66 1.81
CA ALA A 149 -6.04 17.92 0.55
C ALA A 149 -7.38 17.23 0.23
N THR A 150 -8.10 16.74 1.25
CA THR A 150 -9.42 16.13 1.07
C THR A 150 -10.48 17.17 0.76
N GLU A 151 -10.42 18.36 1.36
CA GLU A 151 -11.34 19.48 1.08
C GLU A 151 -11.15 20.00 -0.34
N GLU A 152 -9.91 20.17 -0.80
CA GLU A 152 -9.59 20.58 -2.18
C GLU A 152 -10.11 19.55 -3.18
N GLY A 153 -9.78 18.26 -2.99
CA GLY A 153 -10.28 17.18 -3.83
C GLY A 153 -11.80 17.05 -3.80
N LEU A 154 -12.45 17.31 -2.66
CA LEU A 154 -13.91 17.35 -2.55
C LEU A 154 -14.53 18.48 -3.37
N GLN A 155 -13.92 19.67 -3.36
CA GLN A 155 -14.39 20.79 -4.19
C GLN A 155 -14.27 20.47 -5.67
N GLU A 156 -13.18 19.83 -6.08
CA GLU A 156 -12.98 19.38 -7.46
C GLU A 156 -14.03 18.35 -7.88
N VAL A 157 -14.30 17.34 -7.03
CA VAL A 157 -15.36 16.35 -7.28
C VAL A 157 -16.72 17.04 -7.38
N ILE A 158 -17.07 17.95 -6.45
CA ILE A 158 -18.35 18.65 -6.47
C ILE A 158 -18.48 19.50 -7.73
N SER A 159 -17.43 20.18 -8.18
CA SER A 159 -17.42 21.00 -9.38
C SER A 159 -17.55 20.18 -10.67
N SER A 160 -17.08 18.93 -10.64
CA SER A 160 -17.17 18.02 -11.80
C SER A 160 -18.55 17.34 -11.94
N LEU A 161 -19.41 17.41 -10.92
CA LEU A 161 -20.76 16.84 -11.00
C LEU A 161 -21.62 17.63 -12.00
N SER A 162 -22.11 16.96 -13.04
CA SER A 162 -22.99 17.55 -14.05
C SER A 162 -24.22 16.67 -14.29
N PRO A 163 -25.44 17.20 -14.16
CA PRO A 163 -25.78 18.54 -13.63
C PRO A 163 -25.48 18.62 -12.12
N PRO A 164 -25.23 19.83 -11.59
CA PRO A 164 -24.99 20.00 -10.16
C PRO A 164 -26.25 19.63 -9.39
N THR A 165 -26.24 18.41 -8.83
CA THR A 165 -27.31 17.96 -7.96
C THR A 165 -27.03 18.47 -6.56
N THR A 166 -27.77 19.50 -6.15
CA THR A 166 -27.67 20.16 -4.84
C THR A 166 -27.72 19.20 -3.66
N ASP A 167 -28.47 18.09 -3.80
CA ASP A 167 -28.56 17.05 -2.76
C ASP A 167 -27.22 16.30 -2.56
N TYR A 168 -26.57 15.85 -3.62
CA TYR A 168 -25.28 15.16 -3.48
C TYR A 168 -24.18 16.08 -2.98
N SER A 169 -24.12 17.32 -3.47
CA SER A 169 -23.14 18.31 -3.02
C SER A 169 -23.28 18.63 -1.54
N SER A 170 -24.51 18.83 -1.05
CA SER A 170 -24.76 19.12 0.37
C SER A 170 -24.44 17.90 1.26
N ARG A 171 -24.78 16.70 0.82
CA ARG A 171 -24.43 15.45 1.55
C ARG A 171 -22.92 15.23 1.60
N LEU A 172 -22.20 15.44 0.50
CA LEU A 172 -20.74 15.34 0.49
C LEU A 172 -20.11 16.38 1.43
N ARG A 173 -20.53 17.64 1.38
CA ARG A 173 -20.05 18.69 2.32
C ARG A 173 -20.32 18.33 3.78
N SER A 174 -21.47 17.76 4.08
CA SER A 174 -21.81 17.30 5.43
C SER A 174 -20.91 16.15 5.91
N LEU A 175 -20.65 15.15 5.06
CA LEU A 175 -19.76 14.03 5.36
C LEU A 175 -18.32 14.48 5.62
N PHE A 176 -17.86 15.50 4.92
CA PHE A 176 -16.52 16.05 5.05
C PHE A 176 -16.47 17.32 5.93
N SER A 177 -17.54 17.63 6.69
CA SER A 177 -17.45 18.63 7.75
C SER A 177 -16.35 18.27 8.74
N THR A 178 -15.75 19.28 9.36
CA THR A 178 -14.57 19.09 10.24
C THR A 178 -14.77 17.98 11.28
N SER A 179 -15.90 17.99 11.98
CA SER A 179 -16.20 17.01 13.04
C SER A 179 -16.46 15.62 12.47
N ALA A 180 -17.22 15.50 11.37
CA ALA A 180 -17.51 14.24 10.72
C ALA A 180 -16.25 13.63 10.10
N TYR A 181 -15.39 14.43 9.45
CA TYR A 181 -14.12 13.98 8.90
C TYR A 181 -13.20 13.41 9.98
N PHE A 182 -13.01 14.12 11.10
CA PHE A 182 -12.17 13.62 12.20
C PHE A 182 -12.74 12.33 12.82
N SER A 183 -14.04 12.28 13.04
CA SER A 183 -14.70 11.08 13.57
C SER A 183 -14.55 9.89 12.63
N LEU A 184 -14.83 10.09 11.33
CA LEU A 184 -14.71 9.06 10.31
C LEU A 184 -13.26 8.58 10.16
N SER A 185 -12.31 9.50 10.08
CA SER A 185 -10.89 9.18 9.94
C SER A 185 -10.36 8.36 11.12
N ARG A 186 -10.73 8.72 12.36
CA ARG A 186 -10.37 7.93 13.53
C ARG A 186 -11.01 6.55 13.53
N THR A 187 -12.25 6.45 13.07
CA THR A 187 -12.98 5.18 13.01
C THR A 187 -12.45 4.25 11.93
N VAL A 188 -12.09 4.81 10.76
CA VAL A 188 -11.68 4.02 9.58
C VAL A 188 -10.18 3.73 9.60
N PHE A 189 -9.35 4.72 9.93
CA PHE A 189 -7.89 4.61 9.81
C PHE A 189 -7.16 4.43 11.15
N GLY A 190 -7.83 4.66 12.27
CA GLY A 190 -7.24 4.43 13.59
C GLY A 190 -7.33 2.96 14.01
N PRO A 191 -6.38 2.49 14.85
CA PRO A 191 -6.50 1.18 15.47
C PRO A 191 -7.68 1.21 16.46
N ARG A 192 -8.45 0.13 16.47
CA ARG A 192 -9.60 -0.03 17.36
C ARG A 192 -9.42 -1.29 18.20
N ALA A 193 -9.57 -1.15 19.50
CA ALA A 193 -9.44 -2.27 20.44
C ALA A 193 -10.53 -3.34 20.25
N ASP A 194 -11.70 -2.94 19.73
CA ASP A 194 -12.86 -3.81 19.47
C ASP A 194 -12.87 -4.42 18.05
N LYS A 195 -11.85 -4.16 17.23
CA LYS A 195 -11.76 -4.62 15.84
C LYS A 195 -10.43 -5.27 15.55
N PHE A 196 -10.46 -6.21 14.63
CA PHE A 196 -9.25 -6.79 14.06
C PHE A 196 -8.50 -5.72 13.27
N CYS A 197 -7.24 -5.46 13.67
CA CYS A 197 -6.32 -4.54 13.00
C CYS A 197 -5.05 -5.29 12.60
N ALA A 198 -4.49 -4.94 11.46
CA ALA A 198 -3.25 -5.50 10.92
C ALA A 198 -2.44 -4.41 10.23
N PRO A 199 -1.17 -4.65 9.91
CA PRO A 199 -0.42 -3.83 8.99
C PRO A 199 -1.12 -3.81 7.63
N CYS A 200 -1.54 -2.63 7.20
CA CYS A 200 -2.19 -2.37 5.91
C CYS A 200 -1.24 -1.59 5.00
N HIS A 201 -1.38 -1.77 3.70
CA HIS A 201 -0.63 -1.02 2.70
C HIS A 201 -0.94 0.49 2.73
N GLY A 202 -2.20 0.81 2.91
CA GLY A 202 -2.70 2.18 3.05
C GLY A 202 -3.01 2.93 1.76
N SER A 203 -2.51 2.45 0.62
CA SER A 203 -2.77 3.01 -0.72
C SER A 203 -2.68 1.92 -1.83
N PRO A 204 -3.43 0.81 -1.71
CA PRO A 204 -3.29 -0.35 -2.61
C PRO A 204 -4.07 -0.19 -3.93
N TRP A 205 -3.96 0.94 -4.61
CA TRP A 205 -4.51 1.14 -5.95
C TRP A 205 -3.53 0.71 -7.04
N LEU A 206 -4.00 0.58 -8.30
CA LEU A 206 -3.23 0.00 -9.41
C LEU A 206 -1.92 0.74 -9.74
N GLU A 207 -1.84 2.05 -9.51
CA GLU A 207 -0.60 2.81 -9.70
C GLU A 207 0.51 2.43 -8.70
N ASN A 208 0.14 1.79 -7.58
CA ASN A 208 1.06 1.25 -6.60
C ASN A 208 1.22 -0.27 -6.74
N CYS A 209 0.96 -0.80 -7.92
CA CYS A 209 1.10 -2.22 -8.24
C CYS A 209 1.97 -2.41 -9.48
N LEU A 210 2.74 -3.48 -9.49
CA LEU A 210 3.41 -3.99 -10.67
C LEU A 210 2.89 -5.40 -10.96
N VAL A 211 2.86 -5.76 -12.24
CA VAL A 211 2.41 -7.08 -12.68
C VAL A 211 3.46 -7.72 -13.59
N TRP A 212 3.63 -9.02 -13.41
CA TRP A 212 4.40 -9.83 -14.36
C TRP A 212 3.47 -10.67 -15.21
N ARG A 213 3.73 -10.67 -16.51
CA ARG A 213 2.91 -11.36 -17.52
C ARG A 213 3.75 -12.34 -18.32
N ASP A 214 3.11 -13.42 -18.73
CA ASP A 214 3.61 -14.29 -19.79
C ASP A 214 2.66 -14.26 -21.01
N GLY A 215 2.92 -15.09 -22.02
CA GLY A 215 2.08 -15.18 -23.20
C GLY A 215 0.64 -15.63 -22.95
N ALA A 216 0.32 -16.10 -21.73
CA ALA A 216 -1.02 -16.55 -21.35
C ALA A 216 -1.73 -15.57 -20.38
N GLY A 217 -1.07 -14.47 -19.95
CA GLY A 217 -1.68 -13.42 -19.13
C GLY A 217 -0.90 -13.08 -17.87
N VAL A 218 -1.56 -12.43 -16.90
CA VAL A 218 -0.96 -12.04 -15.62
C VAL A 218 -0.70 -13.26 -14.75
N ARG A 219 0.51 -13.40 -14.26
CA ARG A 219 0.95 -14.50 -13.38
C ARG A 219 1.27 -14.06 -11.98
N GLU A 220 1.72 -12.83 -11.83
CA GLU A 220 2.09 -12.28 -10.54
C GLU A 220 1.72 -10.79 -10.45
N ALA A 221 1.36 -10.36 -9.26
CA ALA A 221 1.09 -8.95 -8.96
C ALA A 221 1.70 -8.61 -7.60
N VAL A 222 2.43 -7.49 -7.55
CA VAL A 222 3.12 -7.03 -6.35
C VAL A 222 2.72 -5.60 -6.01
N TYR A 223 2.70 -5.31 -4.72
CA TYR A 223 2.55 -3.95 -4.22
C TYR A 223 3.90 -3.28 -4.06
N VAL A 224 3.94 -1.99 -4.35
CA VAL A 224 5.07 -1.10 -4.16
C VAL A 224 4.60 0.19 -3.48
N ASN A 225 5.55 1.02 -3.00
CA ASN A 225 5.23 2.33 -2.45
C ASN A 225 4.45 2.27 -1.11
N TYR A 226 5.03 1.60 -0.11
CA TYR A 226 4.44 1.39 1.21
C TYR A 226 4.49 2.61 2.15
N GLN A 227 4.75 3.81 1.62
CA GLN A 227 4.86 5.04 2.41
C GLN A 227 3.60 5.38 3.23
N HIS A 228 2.43 4.86 2.83
CA HIS A 228 1.16 5.04 3.54
C HIS A 228 0.79 3.86 4.44
N ALA A 229 1.71 2.92 4.65
CA ALA A 229 1.47 1.77 5.52
C ALA A 229 1.02 2.22 6.92
N ARG A 230 0.08 1.47 7.49
CA ARG A 230 -0.51 1.79 8.79
C ARG A 230 -1.11 0.56 9.47
N PHE A 231 -1.25 0.63 10.78
CA PHE A 231 -1.92 -0.41 11.55
C PHE A 231 -3.40 -0.05 11.72
N CYS A 232 -4.26 -0.65 10.92
CA CYS A 232 -5.69 -0.37 10.92
C CYS A 232 -6.52 -1.59 10.47
N GLN A 233 -7.81 -1.38 10.27
CA GLN A 233 -8.69 -2.45 9.80
C GLN A 233 -8.38 -2.84 8.34
N PRO A 234 -8.12 -4.12 8.02
CA PRO A 234 -7.84 -4.61 6.67
C PRO A 234 -8.89 -4.26 5.62
N ALA A 235 -10.14 -4.09 6.04
CA ALA A 235 -11.22 -3.66 5.15
C ALA A 235 -10.93 -2.33 4.45
N THR A 236 -10.09 -1.46 5.03
CA THR A 236 -9.69 -0.19 4.40
C THR A 236 -8.93 -0.41 3.11
N ASP A 237 -7.97 -1.34 3.10
CA ASP A 237 -7.20 -1.67 1.91
C ASP A 237 -8.07 -2.32 0.83
N LEU A 238 -8.95 -3.25 1.23
CA LEU A 238 -9.90 -3.87 0.29
C LEU A 238 -10.84 -2.83 -0.34
N CYS A 239 -11.34 -1.88 0.45
CA CYS A 239 -12.16 -0.79 -0.06
C CYS A 239 -11.38 0.10 -1.03
N ILE A 240 -10.16 0.52 -0.67
CA ILE A 240 -9.32 1.34 -1.54
C ILE A 240 -9.09 0.61 -2.86
N LEU A 241 -8.58 -0.62 -2.85
CA LEU A 241 -8.34 -1.40 -4.06
C LEU A 241 -9.59 -1.50 -4.93
N LEU A 242 -10.71 -1.94 -4.35
CA LEU A 242 -11.92 -2.22 -5.13
C LEU A 242 -12.57 -0.96 -5.69
N TYR A 243 -12.59 0.15 -4.96
CA TYR A 243 -13.28 1.36 -5.41
C TYR A 243 -12.43 2.28 -6.28
N THR A 244 -11.12 2.27 -6.13
CA THR A 244 -10.22 3.06 -6.98
C THR A 244 -9.79 2.34 -8.25
N SER A 245 -9.77 0.99 -8.23
CA SER A 245 -9.15 0.18 -9.28
C SER A 245 -10.14 -0.67 -10.08
N THR A 246 -11.44 -0.65 -9.76
CA THR A 246 -12.43 -1.46 -10.48
C THR A 246 -13.71 -0.69 -10.80
N SER A 247 -14.36 -1.06 -11.90
CA SER A 247 -15.66 -0.50 -12.29
C SER A 247 -16.81 -0.98 -11.39
N LYS A 248 -17.94 -0.26 -11.41
CA LYS A 248 -19.17 -0.68 -10.73
C LYS A 248 -19.65 -2.05 -11.21
N GLN A 249 -19.53 -2.33 -12.50
CA GLN A 249 -19.95 -3.62 -13.09
C GLN A 249 -19.04 -4.74 -12.59
N PHE A 250 -17.72 -4.55 -12.63
CA PHE A 250 -16.76 -5.48 -12.06
C PHE A 250 -17.10 -5.84 -10.60
N ARG A 251 -17.37 -4.83 -9.77
CA ARG A 251 -17.72 -5.08 -8.36
C ARG A 251 -18.99 -5.88 -8.19
N LYS A 252 -20.01 -5.64 -9.01
CA LYS A 252 -21.25 -6.45 -8.97
C LYS A 252 -20.98 -7.93 -9.26
N GLU A 253 -20.09 -8.22 -10.18
CA GLU A 253 -19.82 -9.59 -10.65
C GLU A 253 -18.83 -10.33 -9.75
N HIS A 254 -17.80 -9.65 -9.24
CA HIS A 254 -16.63 -10.32 -8.66
C HIS A 254 -16.43 -10.12 -7.16
N VAL A 255 -16.94 -9.04 -6.53
CA VAL A 255 -16.62 -8.71 -5.12
C VAL A 255 -16.91 -9.86 -4.17
N SER A 256 -18.07 -10.52 -4.30
CA SER A 256 -18.41 -11.64 -3.41
C SER A 256 -17.42 -12.81 -3.51
N LYS A 257 -16.90 -13.10 -4.71
CA LYS A 257 -15.87 -14.14 -4.93
C LYS A 257 -14.55 -13.70 -4.31
N LEU A 258 -14.14 -12.46 -4.57
CA LEU A 258 -12.88 -11.89 -4.07
C LEU A 258 -12.82 -11.86 -2.54
N LEU A 259 -13.89 -11.41 -1.87
CA LEU A 259 -13.96 -11.38 -0.41
C LEU A 259 -13.95 -12.77 0.21
N ARG A 260 -14.62 -13.75 -0.42
CA ARG A 260 -14.53 -15.16 0.03
C ARG A 260 -13.11 -15.71 -0.15
N GLY A 261 -12.43 -15.40 -1.25
CA GLY A 261 -11.03 -15.78 -1.48
C GLY A 261 -10.10 -15.17 -0.44
N TYR A 262 -10.24 -13.87 -0.20
CA TYR A 262 -9.52 -13.16 0.85
C TYR A 262 -9.70 -13.81 2.22
N HIS A 263 -10.95 -14.00 2.64
CA HIS A 263 -11.28 -14.58 3.95
C HIS A 263 -10.72 -15.99 4.11
N ARG A 264 -10.86 -16.84 3.08
CA ARG A 264 -10.35 -18.21 3.11
C ARG A 264 -8.84 -18.23 3.31
N LEU A 265 -8.09 -17.45 2.52
CA LEU A 265 -6.63 -17.40 2.60
C LEU A 265 -6.17 -16.80 3.93
N HIS A 266 -6.77 -15.68 4.33
CA HIS A 266 -6.47 -15.02 5.60
C HIS A 266 -6.71 -15.96 6.79
N SER A 267 -7.87 -16.62 6.85
CA SER A 267 -8.21 -17.55 7.94
C SER A 267 -7.30 -18.78 7.95
N PHE A 268 -6.96 -19.31 6.77
CA PHE A 268 -6.00 -20.43 6.69
C PHE A 268 -4.64 -20.03 7.29
N ILE A 269 -4.10 -18.88 6.89
CA ILE A 269 -2.82 -18.39 7.42
C ILE A 269 -2.93 -18.15 8.93
N SER A 270 -3.96 -17.46 9.37
CA SER A 270 -4.16 -17.12 10.80
C SER A 270 -4.32 -18.35 11.68
N SER A 271 -4.90 -19.45 11.18
CA SER A 271 -5.04 -20.70 11.93
C SER A 271 -3.72 -21.44 12.17
N GLN A 272 -2.63 -21.03 11.51
CA GLN A 272 -1.30 -21.63 11.69
C GLN A 272 -0.51 -20.99 12.83
N PHE A 273 -1.01 -19.88 13.40
CA PHE A 273 -0.33 -19.16 14.48
C PHE A 273 -0.93 -19.42 15.86
N GLY A 274 -1.78 -20.41 16.00
CA GLY A 274 -2.58 -20.89 17.13
C GLY A 274 -2.09 -20.75 18.53
#